data_5d610d68886d7c71ab91862a74494768
#
_entry.id   5d610d68886d7c71ab91862a74494768
#
_cell.length_a   1.000
_cell.length_b   1.000
_cell.length_c   1.000
_cell.angle_alpha   90.00
_cell.angle_beta   90.00
_cell.angle_gamma   90.00
#
_symmetry.space_group_name_H-M   'P 1'
#
loop_
_entity.id
_entity.type
_entity.pdbx_description
1 polymer ?
#
loop_
_entity_poly.entity_id
_entity_poly.type
_entity_poly.pdbx_seq_one_letter_code
_entity_poly.pdbx_strand_id
1 'polypeptide(L)'
;KCPNCKSVFKNKIEKQSLMMKTKVANHEASLRPETATVTYIPFLNYYNYFRKKIPFAVFQIGKAYRNEISPRQHVLRMREFTQAEAQIFIDPKQKNNWLEYEKIKNNSIPLWNFQDQKKNKPYHEITLDRAIKDKIIKTQAYAWCIYIAYTQLINIGIPKERIRLRQHHPEEKAFYAEDAWDIEIKLNNYGWTEVCGIHDR
;
A
#
# COMPACT_ATOMS: atom_id res chain seq x y z
N LYS A 1 3.85 -31.91 6.89
CA LYS A 1 3.11 -32.64 5.83
C LYS A 1 2.31 -31.65 5.01
N CYS A 2 2.20 -31.90 3.72
CA CYS A 2 1.37 -31.08 2.84
C CYS A 2 -0.11 -31.13 3.30
N PRO A 3 -0.80 -29.97 3.44
CA PRO A 3 -2.21 -29.96 3.86
C PRO A 3 -3.15 -30.65 2.86
N ASN A 4 -2.80 -30.64 1.57
CA ASN A 4 -3.62 -31.21 0.52
C ASN A 4 -3.38 -32.71 0.31
N CYS A 5 -2.14 -33.11 0.01
CA CYS A 5 -1.81 -34.50 -0.33
C CYS A 5 -1.23 -35.31 0.82
N LYS A 6 -1.07 -34.72 2.03
CA LYS A 6 -0.51 -35.32 3.25
C LYS A 6 0.92 -35.87 3.13
N SER A 7 1.60 -35.67 2.00
CA SER A 7 2.99 -36.10 1.82
C SER A 7 3.92 -35.43 2.83
N VAL A 8 4.97 -36.12 3.23
CA VAL A 8 6.01 -35.53 4.09
C VAL A 8 6.91 -34.63 3.26
N PHE A 9 7.19 -33.43 3.77
CA PHE A 9 8.19 -32.55 3.15
C PHE A 9 9.57 -33.21 3.25
N LYS A 10 10.28 -33.37 2.14
CA LYS A 10 11.59 -34.01 2.08
C LYS A 10 12.71 -33.11 2.58
N ASN A 11 12.54 -31.80 2.47
CA ASN A 11 13.56 -30.81 2.82
C ASN A 11 13.23 -30.12 4.15
N LYS A 12 14.28 -29.64 4.83
CA LYS A 12 14.12 -28.75 6.00
C LYS A 12 13.52 -27.43 5.54
N ILE A 13 12.73 -26.81 6.42
CA ILE A 13 12.24 -25.44 6.21
C ILE A 13 13.44 -24.50 6.40
N GLU A 14 13.78 -23.77 5.35
CA GLU A 14 14.83 -22.74 5.37
C GLU A 14 14.20 -21.37 5.39
N LYS A 15 14.75 -20.48 6.22
CA LYS A 15 14.37 -19.06 6.22
C LYS A 15 15.13 -18.36 5.11
N GLN A 16 14.39 -17.70 4.22
CA GLN A 16 14.99 -16.91 3.16
C GLN A 16 14.76 -15.41 3.43
N SER A 17 15.81 -14.61 3.25
CA SER A 17 15.69 -13.16 3.35
C SER A 17 15.02 -12.59 2.11
N LEU A 18 14.07 -11.68 2.30
CA LEU A 18 13.50 -10.89 1.22
C LEU A 18 14.52 -9.95 0.59
N MET A 19 15.53 -9.53 1.35
CA MET A 19 16.60 -8.64 0.88
C MET A 19 17.57 -9.39 -0.05
N MET A 20 17.78 -8.85 -1.24
CA MET A 20 18.79 -9.36 -2.17
C MET A 20 20.16 -8.88 -1.73
N LYS A 21 21.04 -9.82 -1.40
CA LYS A 21 22.44 -9.55 -1.02
C LYS A 21 23.27 -9.17 -2.23
N THR A 22 24.22 -8.25 -2.04
CA THR A 22 25.21 -7.84 -3.02
C THR A 22 26.51 -7.42 -2.33
N LYS A 23 27.52 -7.08 -3.10
CA LYS A 23 28.78 -6.50 -2.60
C LYS A 23 29.05 -5.20 -3.33
N VAL A 24 29.48 -4.20 -2.59
CA VAL A 24 29.99 -2.92 -3.13
C VAL A 24 31.44 -2.80 -2.68
N ALA A 25 32.36 -2.92 -3.63
CA ALA A 25 33.79 -3.14 -3.34
C ALA A 25 33.95 -4.35 -2.39
N ASN A 26 34.53 -4.16 -1.20
CA ASN A 26 34.75 -5.23 -0.21
C ASN A 26 33.68 -5.28 0.88
N HIS A 27 32.62 -4.48 0.79
CA HIS A 27 31.54 -4.41 1.78
C HIS A 27 30.32 -5.19 1.35
N GLU A 28 29.76 -5.99 2.25
CA GLU A 28 28.45 -6.59 2.04
C GLU A 28 27.38 -5.49 2.06
N ALA A 29 26.45 -5.58 1.12
CA ALA A 29 25.35 -4.65 0.97
C ALA A 29 24.06 -5.41 0.63
N SER A 30 22.95 -4.71 0.63
CA SER A 30 21.67 -5.25 0.16
C SER A 30 21.03 -4.26 -0.80
N LEU A 31 20.41 -4.79 -1.84
CA LEU A 31 19.57 -3.99 -2.73
C LEU A 31 18.32 -3.58 -1.98
N ARG A 32 17.82 -2.37 -2.22
CA ARG A 32 16.63 -1.86 -1.54
C ARG A 32 15.37 -2.64 -1.94
N PRO A 33 14.55 -3.12 -0.99
CA PRO A 33 13.31 -3.85 -1.30
C PRO A 33 12.11 -2.92 -1.58
N GLU A 34 12.28 -1.61 -1.32
CA GLU A 34 11.27 -0.57 -1.49
C GLU A 34 11.92 0.80 -1.67
N THR A 35 11.18 1.78 -2.13
CA THR A 35 11.66 3.15 -2.33
C THR A 35 11.35 4.06 -1.14
N ALA A 36 10.55 3.65 -0.16
CA ALA A 36 10.13 4.45 1.00
C ALA A 36 11.30 5.02 1.80
N THR A 37 12.33 4.21 2.05
CA THR A 37 13.48 4.60 2.87
C THR A 37 14.17 5.87 2.37
N VAL A 38 14.28 6.04 1.05
CA VAL A 38 14.95 7.21 0.46
C VAL A 38 14.10 8.49 0.51
N THR A 39 12.83 8.38 0.86
CA THR A 39 11.95 9.54 1.12
C THR A 39 11.86 9.89 2.61
N TYR A 40 12.09 8.92 3.50
CA TYR A 40 12.06 9.15 4.96
C TYR A 40 13.41 9.63 5.52
N ILE A 41 14.51 9.00 5.12
CA ILE A 41 15.85 9.34 5.65
C ILE A 41 16.20 10.83 5.47
N PRO A 42 15.97 11.47 4.30
CA PRO A 42 16.29 12.88 4.12
C PRO A 42 15.16 13.84 4.56
N PHE A 43 14.25 13.40 5.45
CA PHE A 43 13.13 14.22 5.91
C PHE A 43 13.54 15.64 6.34
N LEU A 44 14.61 15.77 7.13
CA LEU A 44 15.09 17.09 7.58
C LEU A 44 15.53 17.99 6.42
N ASN A 45 16.09 17.42 5.37
CA ASN A 45 16.48 18.17 4.17
C ASN A 45 15.23 18.66 3.44
N TYR A 46 14.21 17.83 3.28
CA TYR A 46 12.94 18.23 2.69
C TYR A 46 12.23 19.29 3.54
N TYR A 47 12.19 19.09 4.86
CA TYR A 47 11.58 20.02 5.80
C TYR A 47 12.23 21.41 5.71
N ASN A 48 13.56 21.47 5.63
CA ASN A 48 14.27 22.73 5.43
C ASN A 48 14.00 23.33 4.05
N TYR A 49 13.98 22.52 2.99
CA TYR A 49 13.64 22.96 1.63
C TYR A 49 12.26 23.60 1.58
N PHE A 50 11.27 23.03 2.23
CA PHE A 50 9.93 23.56 2.37
C PHE A 50 9.81 24.65 3.45
N ARG A 51 10.93 25.23 3.88
CA ARG A 51 10.99 26.32 4.87
C ARG A 51 10.29 25.96 6.18
N LYS A 52 10.46 24.74 6.64
CA LYS A 52 9.90 24.18 7.88
C LYS A 52 8.35 24.20 7.93
N LYS A 53 7.71 24.17 6.76
CA LYS A 53 6.24 24.13 6.65
C LYS A 53 5.78 22.71 6.34
N ILE A 54 4.71 22.28 6.99
CA ILE A 54 3.92 21.11 6.67
C ILE A 54 2.45 21.52 6.47
N PRO A 55 1.66 20.84 5.64
CA PRO A 55 2.02 19.61 4.94
C PRO A 55 2.95 19.86 3.73
N PHE A 56 3.75 18.86 3.42
CA PHE A 56 4.44 18.76 2.13
C PHE A 56 4.47 17.30 1.66
N ALA A 57 4.67 17.10 0.37
CA ALA A 57 4.76 15.78 -0.21
C ALA A 57 6.09 15.58 -0.94
N VAL A 58 6.57 14.35 -0.94
CA VAL A 58 7.71 13.91 -1.74
C VAL A 58 7.31 12.69 -2.55
N PHE A 59 7.86 12.57 -3.75
CA PHE A 59 7.53 11.52 -4.68
C PHE A 59 8.81 10.94 -5.27
N GLN A 60 8.84 9.63 -5.43
CA GLN A 60 9.96 8.94 -6.05
C GLN A 60 9.48 7.83 -6.97
N ILE A 61 10.16 7.69 -8.11
CA ILE A 61 10.10 6.50 -8.97
C ILE A 61 11.49 5.88 -8.99
N GLY A 62 11.57 4.57 -8.83
CA GLY A 62 12.85 3.89 -8.83
C GLY A 62 12.74 2.38 -8.84
N LYS A 63 13.89 1.72 -9.00
CA LYS A 63 13.98 0.27 -8.91
C LYS A 63 13.96 -0.19 -7.46
N ALA A 64 13.19 -1.25 -7.22
CA ALA A 64 13.19 -2.03 -5.98
C ALA A 64 13.47 -3.49 -6.31
N TYR A 65 14.00 -4.23 -5.31
CA TYR A 65 14.49 -5.58 -5.50
C TYR A 65 14.05 -6.47 -4.34
N ARG A 66 13.35 -7.57 -4.67
CA ARG A 66 12.91 -8.55 -3.67
C ARG A 66 13.34 -9.94 -4.08
N ASN A 67 13.90 -10.68 -3.14
CA ASN A 67 14.36 -12.05 -3.36
C ASN A 67 13.17 -13.02 -3.37
N GLU A 68 12.32 -12.89 -4.38
CA GLU A 68 11.15 -13.74 -4.55
C GLU A 68 11.54 -15.21 -4.79
N ILE A 69 10.94 -16.12 -4.04
CA ILE A 69 11.21 -17.56 -4.13
C ILE A 69 10.73 -18.12 -5.47
N SER A 70 9.59 -17.63 -5.96
CA SER A 70 8.98 -18.15 -7.19
C SER A 70 8.37 -17.02 -8.03
N PRO A 71 9.17 -16.25 -8.78
CA PRO A 71 8.68 -15.16 -9.62
C PRO A 71 8.05 -15.71 -10.90
N ARG A 72 6.82 -16.25 -10.81
CA ARG A 72 6.15 -16.97 -11.92
C ARG A 72 4.93 -16.26 -12.50
N GLN A 73 4.63 -15.04 -12.05
CA GLN A 73 3.44 -14.29 -12.49
C GLN A 73 3.80 -13.20 -13.51
N HIS A 74 4.72 -13.49 -14.43
CA HIS A 74 5.21 -12.51 -15.40
C HIS A 74 5.62 -11.19 -14.71
N VAL A 75 5.11 -10.07 -15.20
CA VAL A 75 5.42 -8.72 -14.66
C VAL A 75 4.83 -8.44 -13.28
N LEU A 76 3.87 -9.24 -12.82
CA LEU A 76 3.23 -9.04 -11.52
C LEU A 76 4.11 -9.44 -10.33
N ARG A 77 5.05 -10.38 -10.55
CA ARG A 77 5.96 -10.86 -9.50
C ARG A 77 7.35 -11.07 -10.06
N MET A 78 8.16 -10.04 -9.93
CA MET A 78 9.54 -10.00 -10.41
C MET A 78 10.50 -9.76 -9.25
N ARG A 79 11.75 -10.15 -9.41
CA ARG A 79 12.81 -9.84 -8.43
C ARG A 79 13.31 -8.40 -8.55
N GLU A 80 13.21 -7.81 -9.72
CA GLU A 80 13.45 -6.41 -10.00
C GLU A 80 12.17 -5.79 -10.56
N PHE A 81 11.72 -4.69 -10.00
CA PHE A 81 10.53 -3.98 -10.46
C PHE A 81 10.67 -2.48 -10.26
N THR A 82 9.92 -1.71 -11.01
CA THR A 82 9.82 -0.26 -10.80
C THR A 82 8.70 0.03 -9.83
N GLN A 83 9.01 0.80 -8.79
CA GLN A 83 8.05 1.27 -7.81
C GLN A 83 7.93 2.79 -7.90
N ALA A 84 6.70 3.28 -7.82
CA ALA A 84 6.41 4.70 -7.62
C ALA A 84 5.86 4.86 -6.21
N GLU A 85 6.37 5.80 -5.45
CA GLU A 85 5.99 6.00 -4.06
C GLU A 85 5.91 7.49 -3.73
N ALA A 86 4.84 7.87 -3.04
CA ALA A 86 4.60 9.23 -2.57
C ALA A 86 4.37 9.22 -1.06
N GLN A 87 4.99 10.14 -0.35
CA GLN A 87 4.75 10.39 1.07
C GLN A 87 4.25 11.81 1.25
N ILE A 88 3.20 11.96 2.05
CA ILE A 88 2.68 13.25 2.50
C ILE A 88 2.95 13.36 3.99
N PHE A 89 3.74 14.36 4.38
CA PHE A 89 4.06 14.66 5.76
C PHE A 89 3.06 15.68 6.30
N ILE A 90 2.26 15.26 7.29
CA ILE A 90 1.14 16.01 7.84
C ILE A 90 1.31 16.12 9.36
N ASP A 91 0.92 17.25 9.95
CA ASP A 91 0.75 17.35 11.40
C ASP A 91 -0.39 16.42 11.83
N PRO A 92 -0.15 15.46 12.76
CA PRO A 92 -1.19 14.56 13.25
C PRO A 92 -2.46 15.27 13.74
N LYS A 93 -2.32 16.47 14.31
CA LYS A 93 -3.46 17.28 14.80
C LYS A 93 -4.35 17.83 13.66
N GLN A 94 -3.82 17.87 12.43
CA GLN A 94 -4.52 18.39 11.26
C GLN A 94 -5.12 17.30 10.37
N LYS A 95 -4.87 16.01 10.65
CA LYS A 95 -5.41 14.90 9.85
C LYS A 95 -6.93 14.94 9.67
N ASN A 96 -7.67 15.47 10.66
CA ASN A 96 -9.14 15.62 10.62
C ASN A 96 -9.62 17.05 10.32
N ASN A 97 -8.74 17.90 9.84
CA ASN A 97 -9.06 19.22 9.34
C ASN A 97 -8.41 19.41 7.95
N TRP A 98 -8.80 18.54 7.01
CA TRP A 98 -8.19 18.49 5.68
C TRP A 98 -9.08 19.19 4.66
N LEU A 99 -8.66 20.37 4.19
CA LEU A 99 -9.47 21.24 3.33
C LEU A 99 -9.96 20.54 2.06
N GLU A 100 -9.11 19.73 1.44
CA GLU A 100 -9.47 19.03 0.19
C GLU A 100 -10.51 17.93 0.39
N TYR A 101 -10.73 17.48 1.64
CA TYR A 101 -11.73 16.47 1.95
C TYR A 101 -13.15 16.94 1.68
N GLU A 102 -13.45 18.21 1.93
CA GLU A 102 -14.79 18.78 1.69
C GLU A 102 -15.24 18.66 0.23
N LYS A 103 -14.28 18.68 -0.71
CA LYS A 103 -14.56 18.54 -2.14
C LYS A 103 -14.93 17.12 -2.54
N ILE A 104 -14.53 16.11 -1.75
CA ILE A 104 -14.64 14.70 -2.12
C ILE A 104 -15.55 13.87 -1.22
N LYS A 105 -15.93 14.35 -0.05
CA LYS A 105 -16.63 13.59 1.00
C LYS A 105 -17.90 12.86 0.55
N ASN A 106 -18.58 13.41 -0.47
CA ASN A 106 -19.82 12.83 -1.02
C ASN A 106 -19.58 11.76 -2.10
N ASN A 107 -18.33 11.56 -2.53
CA ASN A 107 -18.03 10.51 -3.49
C ASN A 107 -18.01 9.15 -2.82
N SER A 108 -18.50 8.14 -3.54
CA SER A 108 -18.47 6.74 -3.10
C SER A 108 -17.28 6.01 -3.68
N ILE A 109 -16.74 5.08 -2.88
CA ILE A 109 -15.66 4.19 -3.27
C ILE A 109 -15.95 2.75 -2.81
N PRO A 110 -15.47 1.72 -3.53
CA PRO A 110 -15.74 0.32 -3.23
C PRO A 110 -14.85 -0.20 -2.10
N LEU A 111 -15.31 -0.13 -0.85
CA LEU A 111 -14.57 -0.54 0.34
C LEU A 111 -14.88 -1.98 0.77
N TRP A 112 -13.83 -2.72 1.09
CA TRP A 112 -13.89 -4.03 1.71
C TRP A 112 -13.11 -4.01 3.03
N ASN A 113 -13.77 -3.54 4.08
CA ASN A 113 -13.15 -3.41 5.39
C ASN A 113 -12.94 -4.79 6.04
N PHE A 114 -12.02 -4.87 7.01
CA PHE A 114 -11.64 -6.13 7.64
C PHE A 114 -12.80 -6.82 8.39
N GLN A 115 -13.78 -6.08 8.90
CA GLN A 115 -14.95 -6.64 9.57
C GLN A 115 -15.87 -7.38 8.57
N ASP A 116 -16.05 -6.83 7.38
CA ASP A 116 -16.83 -7.47 6.32
C ASP A 116 -16.08 -8.68 5.77
N GLN A 117 -14.74 -8.59 5.61
CA GLN A 117 -13.90 -9.73 5.24
C GLN A 117 -14.06 -10.89 6.24
N LYS A 118 -13.98 -10.61 7.55
CA LYS A 118 -14.14 -11.61 8.62
C LYS A 118 -15.52 -12.28 8.59
N LYS A 119 -16.55 -11.57 8.15
CA LYS A 119 -17.93 -12.06 8.04
C LYS A 119 -18.26 -12.64 6.66
N ASN A 120 -17.26 -12.78 5.77
CA ASN A 120 -17.43 -13.19 4.38
C ASN A 120 -18.45 -12.36 3.59
N LYS A 121 -18.59 -11.08 3.92
CA LYS A 121 -19.43 -10.16 3.17
C LYS A 121 -18.66 -9.59 1.97
N PRO A 122 -19.35 -9.27 0.86
CA PRO A 122 -18.72 -8.60 -0.27
C PRO A 122 -18.31 -7.16 0.08
N TYR A 123 -17.41 -6.58 -0.74
CA TYR A 123 -17.19 -5.13 -0.71
C TYR A 123 -18.45 -4.39 -1.19
N HIS A 124 -18.60 -3.15 -0.78
CA HIS A 124 -19.73 -2.32 -1.15
C HIS A 124 -19.31 -0.86 -1.33
N GLU A 125 -20.09 -0.15 -2.12
CA GLU A 125 -19.90 1.29 -2.32
C GLU A 125 -20.35 2.04 -1.06
N ILE A 126 -19.48 2.93 -0.57
CA ILE A 126 -19.76 3.77 0.58
C ILE A 126 -19.18 5.17 0.36
N THR A 127 -19.93 6.22 0.75
CA THR A 127 -19.40 7.58 0.67
C THR A 127 -18.27 7.80 1.67
N LEU A 128 -17.30 8.63 1.31
CA LEU A 128 -16.19 8.94 2.20
C LEU A 128 -16.67 9.56 3.52
N ASP A 129 -17.70 10.40 3.49
CA ASP A 129 -18.32 10.95 4.69
C ASP A 129 -18.86 9.86 5.62
N ARG A 130 -19.55 8.86 5.06
CA ARG A 130 -20.02 7.72 5.85
C ARG A 130 -18.89 6.86 6.37
N ALA A 131 -17.86 6.62 5.56
CA ALA A 131 -16.70 5.84 5.96
C ALA A 131 -15.93 6.46 7.14
N ILE A 132 -15.84 7.78 7.19
CA ILE A 132 -15.26 8.52 8.34
C ILE A 132 -16.18 8.42 9.57
N LYS A 133 -17.49 8.70 9.43
CA LYS A 133 -18.47 8.66 10.53
C LYS A 133 -18.53 7.26 11.19
N ASP A 134 -18.49 6.22 10.39
CA ASP A 134 -18.52 4.83 10.84
C ASP A 134 -17.12 4.32 11.28
N LYS A 135 -16.09 5.18 11.25
CA LYS A 135 -14.69 4.86 11.60
C LYS A 135 -14.09 3.70 10.79
N ILE A 136 -14.57 3.51 9.58
CA ILE A 136 -14.01 2.57 8.59
C ILE A 136 -12.67 3.12 8.09
N ILE A 137 -12.63 4.40 7.77
CA ILE A 137 -11.41 5.17 7.50
C ILE A 137 -11.20 6.14 8.67
N LYS A 138 -9.99 6.25 9.18
CA LYS A 138 -9.74 6.94 10.46
C LYS A 138 -9.73 8.46 10.36
N THR A 139 -9.19 9.02 9.26
CA THR A 139 -8.96 10.46 9.15
C THR A 139 -9.30 11.01 7.77
N GLN A 140 -9.66 12.30 7.72
CA GLN A 140 -10.01 12.99 6.47
C GLN A 140 -8.84 13.05 5.48
N ALA A 141 -7.63 13.32 5.97
CA ALA A 141 -6.44 13.35 5.13
C ALA A 141 -6.16 11.97 4.50
N TYR A 142 -6.34 10.91 5.28
CA TYR A 142 -6.16 9.54 4.79
C TYR A 142 -7.24 9.14 3.78
N ALA A 143 -8.51 9.50 4.02
CA ALA A 143 -9.60 9.30 3.06
C ALA A 143 -9.33 10.02 1.74
N TRP A 144 -8.76 11.21 1.80
CA TRP A 144 -8.34 11.96 0.62
C TRP A 144 -7.22 11.23 -0.14
N CYS A 145 -6.19 10.73 0.55
CA CYS A 145 -5.12 9.95 -0.08
C CYS A 145 -5.66 8.70 -0.79
N ILE A 146 -6.55 7.96 -0.12
CA ILE A 146 -7.22 6.77 -0.68
C ILE A 146 -8.01 7.15 -1.95
N TYR A 147 -8.79 8.23 -1.90
CA TYR A 147 -9.61 8.67 -3.01
C TYR A 147 -8.76 9.11 -4.22
N ILE A 148 -7.69 9.86 -3.98
CA ILE A 148 -6.78 10.28 -5.06
C ILE A 148 -6.14 9.06 -5.73
N ALA A 149 -5.61 8.11 -4.97
CA ALA A 149 -5.03 6.90 -5.52
C ALA A 149 -6.06 6.08 -6.33
N TYR A 150 -7.27 5.92 -5.82
CA TYR A 150 -8.38 5.26 -6.51
C TYR A 150 -8.73 5.96 -7.84
N THR A 151 -8.87 7.27 -7.82
CA THR A 151 -9.24 8.04 -9.04
C THR A 151 -8.14 8.03 -10.09
N GLN A 152 -6.86 7.97 -9.69
CA GLN A 152 -5.76 7.82 -10.65
C GLN A 152 -5.87 6.54 -11.46
N LEU A 153 -6.24 5.41 -10.85
CA LEU A 153 -6.43 4.16 -11.59
C LEU A 153 -7.58 4.26 -12.61
N ILE A 154 -8.65 4.96 -12.25
CA ILE A 154 -9.75 5.22 -13.19
C ILE A 154 -9.28 6.11 -14.34
N ASN A 155 -8.53 7.17 -14.03
CA ASN A 155 -8.04 8.13 -15.02
C ASN A 155 -7.08 7.49 -16.04
N ILE A 156 -6.33 6.47 -15.65
CA ILE A 156 -5.49 5.70 -16.59
C ILE A 156 -6.26 4.59 -17.33
N GLY A 157 -7.59 4.51 -17.14
CA GLY A 157 -8.47 3.65 -17.94
C GLY A 157 -8.86 2.32 -17.29
N ILE A 158 -8.62 2.11 -15.99
CA ILE A 158 -9.09 0.92 -15.30
C ILE A 158 -10.60 1.08 -15.01
N PRO A 159 -11.47 0.13 -15.47
CA PRO A 159 -12.88 0.18 -15.20
C PRO A 159 -13.20 0.11 -13.70
N LYS A 160 -14.14 0.93 -13.22
CA LYS A 160 -14.49 1.03 -11.80
C LYS A 160 -14.91 -0.31 -11.20
N GLU A 161 -15.66 -1.11 -11.92
CA GLU A 161 -16.14 -2.43 -11.51
C GLU A 161 -15.03 -3.48 -11.36
N ARG A 162 -13.83 -3.13 -11.80
CA ARG A 162 -12.62 -3.95 -11.63
C ARG A 162 -11.70 -3.46 -10.52
N ILE A 163 -12.11 -2.46 -9.76
CA ILE A 163 -11.32 -1.91 -8.66
C ILE A 163 -12.07 -2.15 -7.35
N ARG A 164 -11.36 -2.54 -6.31
CA ARG A 164 -11.83 -2.49 -4.93
C ARG A 164 -10.70 -2.07 -4.00
N LEU A 165 -11.07 -1.57 -2.82
CA LEU A 165 -10.14 -1.22 -1.75
C LEU A 165 -10.30 -2.22 -0.62
N ARG A 166 -9.23 -2.94 -0.31
CA ARG A 166 -9.18 -3.96 0.73
C ARG A 166 -8.41 -3.44 1.95
N GLN A 167 -9.04 -3.43 3.10
CA GLN A 167 -8.36 -3.09 4.35
C GLN A 167 -7.53 -4.28 4.86
N HIS A 168 -6.34 -4.01 5.34
CA HIS A 168 -5.53 -5.01 6.02
C HIS A 168 -6.18 -5.46 7.32
N HIS A 169 -6.05 -6.74 7.65
CA HIS A 169 -6.35 -7.22 8.98
C HIS A 169 -5.35 -6.64 9.99
N PRO A 170 -5.74 -6.45 11.27
CA PRO A 170 -4.82 -5.96 12.30
C PRO A 170 -3.51 -6.73 12.41
N GLU A 171 -3.54 -8.06 12.16
CA GLU A 171 -2.39 -8.95 12.22
C GLU A 171 -1.51 -8.89 10.94
N GLU A 172 -2.09 -8.44 9.82
CA GLU A 172 -1.41 -8.29 8.53
C GLU A 172 -0.72 -6.94 8.41
N LYS A 173 -1.28 -5.95 9.08
CA LYS A 173 -0.82 -4.57 9.02
C LYS A 173 0.60 -4.43 9.59
N ALA A 174 1.45 -3.66 8.90
CA ALA A 174 2.79 -3.33 9.39
C ALA A 174 2.72 -2.65 10.77
N PHE A 175 3.68 -2.94 11.65
CA PHE A 175 3.69 -2.45 13.04
C PHE A 175 3.68 -0.92 13.16
N TYR A 176 4.19 -0.23 12.15
CA TYR A 176 4.28 1.24 12.13
C TYR A 176 3.04 1.92 11.53
N ALA A 177 2.11 1.18 10.94
CA ALA A 177 0.93 1.75 10.31
C ALA A 177 -0.24 1.81 11.29
N GLU A 178 -0.91 2.96 11.37
CA GLU A 178 -2.17 3.11 12.09
C GLU A 178 -3.31 2.43 11.35
N ASP A 179 -3.31 2.54 10.00
CA ASP A 179 -4.25 1.88 9.10
C ASP A 179 -3.57 1.59 7.76
N ALA A 180 -4.05 0.58 7.05
CA ALA A 180 -3.49 0.16 5.76
C ALA A 180 -4.60 -0.36 4.84
N TRP A 181 -4.63 0.14 3.61
CA TRP A 181 -5.55 -0.26 2.57
C TRP A 181 -4.79 -0.56 1.28
N ASP A 182 -5.14 -1.63 0.61
CA ASP A 182 -4.67 -1.96 -0.73
C ASP A 182 -5.74 -1.60 -1.76
N ILE A 183 -5.32 -1.05 -2.89
CA ILE A 183 -6.16 -1.01 -4.07
C ILE A 183 -5.87 -2.26 -4.88
N GLU A 184 -6.89 -3.06 -5.09
CA GLU A 184 -6.83 -4.28 -5.87
C GLU A 184 -7.58 -4.12 -7.20
N ILE A 185 -7.01 -4.69 -8.27
CA ILE A 185 -7.62 -4.75 -9.60
C ILE A 185 -7.97 -6.20 -9.90
N LYS A 186 -9.17 -6.43 -10.45
CA LYS A 186 -9.60 -7.75 -10.90
C LYS A 186 -9.02 -8.07 -12.27
N LEU A 187 -7.96 -8.87 -12.29
CA LEU A 187 -7.33 -9.35 -13.51
C LEU A 187 -8.01 -10.63 -14.02
N ASN A 188 -8.00 -10.85 -15.35
CA ASN A 188 -8.68 -12.00 -15.93
C ASN A 188 -8.07 -13.33 -15.47
N ASN A 189 -6.74 -13.42 -15.41
CA ASN A 189 -6.03 -14.68 -15.14
C ASN A 189 -5.63 -14.85 -13.67
N TYR A 190 -5.59 -13.76 -12.88
CA TYR A 190 -5.05 -13.78 -11.51
C TYR A 190 -6.06 -13.37 -10.44
N GLY A 191 -7.28 -12.99 -10.86
CA GLY A 191 -8.30 -12.51 -9.93
C GLY A 191 -7.96 -11.14 -9.34
N TRP A 192 -8.33 -10.93 -8.09
CA TRP A 192 -8.02 -9.69 -7.37
C TRP A 192 -6.52 -9.62 -7.04
N THR A 193 -5.89 -8.58 -7.52
CA THR A 193 -4.43 -8.38 -7.42
C THR A 193 -4.16 -6.98 -6.89
N GLU A 194 -3.37 -6.88 -5.84
CA GLU A 194 -2.88 -5.62 -5.28
C GLU A 194 -1.99 -4.89 -6.29
N VAL A 195 -2.24 -3.61 -6.47
CA VAL A 195 -1.46 -2.73 -7.35
C VAL A 195 -0.97 -1.46 -6.65
N CYS A 196 -1.57 -1.10 -5.53
CA CYS A 196 -1.18 0.08 -4.75
C CYS A 196 -1.54 -0.13 -3.28
N GLY A 197 -0.57 0.05 -2.39
CA GLY A 197 -0.79 0.11 -0.95
C GLY A 197 -0.83 1.56 -0.45
N ILE A 198 -1.76 1.88 0.44
CA ILE A 198 -1.91 3.20 1.04
C ILE A 198 -1.90 3.03 2.56
N HIS A 199 -0.93 3.64 3.21
CA HIS A 199 -0.69 3.45 4.64
C HIS A 199 -0.78 4.77 5.39
N ASP A 200 -1.52 4.81 6.49
CA ASP A 200 -1.47 5.88 7.49
C ASP A 200 -0.45 5.47 8.57
N ARG A 201 0.51 6.36 8.84
CA ARG A 201 1.61 6.10 9.79
C ARG A 201 1.61 7.13 10.90
#